data_8f759e0b4749fa2acba69184f5a8ebeb
#
_entry.id   8f759e0b4749fa2acba69184f5a8ebeb
#
_cell.length_a   1.000
_cell.length_b   1.000
_cell.length_c   1.000
_cell.angle_alpha   90.00
_cell.angle_beta   90.00
_cell.angle_gamma   90.00
#
_symmetry.space_group_name_H-M   'P 1'
#
loop_
_entity.id
_entity.type
_entity.pdbx_description
1 polymer ?
#
loop_
_entity_poly.entity_id
_entity_poly.type
_entity_poly.pdbx_seq_one_letter_code
_entity_poly.pdbx_strand_id
1 'polypeptide(L)'
;MIRAEAPERRYAILAEGWFARNHAKTAHGLIRYGRDEIACVMDSTLAGKRVSDVLPDLGRDAPIVGTLDEALTFSPTSILVGLAPPGGRLPEEWMETLKAAADAGIEIVSGLHQRLAPEFPGKPVWDVREPPGDIPLFSGEGFGVGPKVALTVGTDSAIGKMTATLEIERAARGQGLSTEFVPTGQTDVIIGGGGSASTP
;
A
#
# COMPACT_ATOMS: atom_id res chain seq x y z
N MET A 1 -0.36 17.37 -2.95
CA MET A 1 -0.05 17.19 -4.39
C MET A 1 -0.87 15.99 -4.86
N ILE A 2 -1.85 16.22 -5.70
CA ILE A 2 -2.78 15.19 -6.16
C ILE A 2 -2.05 14.34 -7.20
N ARG A 3 -2.31 13.06 -7.23
CA ARG A 3 -1.70 11.96 -7.99
C ARG A 3 -1.41 12.18 -9.49
N ALA A 4 -1.71 13.32 -10.09
CA ALA A 4 -1.45 13.56 -11.52
C ALA A 4 0.03 13.38 -11.94
N GLU A 5 0.96 13.31 -10.98
CA GLU A 5 2.40 13.18 -11.22
C GLU A 5 3.05 11.93 -10.56
N ALA A 6 2.27 11.08 -9.87
CA ALA A 6 2.84 9.86 -9.33
C ALA A 6 3.07 8.84 -10.47
N PRO A 7 4.23 8.16 -10.51
CA PRO A 7 4.49 7.13 -11.51
C PRO A 7 3.44 6.02 -11.41
N GLU A 8 2.99 5.52 -12.55
CA GLU A 8 2.21 4.28 -12.58
C GLU A 8 3.09 3.14 -12.10
N ARG A 9 2.59 2.42 -11.09
CA ARG A 9 3.31 1.29 -10.49
C ARG A 9 2.69 -0.03 -10.93
N ARG A 10 3.56 -1.01 -11.11
CA ARG A 10 3.21 -2.40 -11.29
C ARG A 10 3.80 -3.17 -10.10
N TYR A 11 2.94 -3.54 -9.14
CA TYR A 11 3.39 -4.03 -7.85
C TYR A 11 3.65 -5.53 -7.83
N ALA A 12 4.84 -5.95 -7.37
CA ALA A 12 5.02 -7.21 -6.67
C ALA A 12 4.76 -6.94 -5.17
N ILE A 13 3.93 -7.76 -4.52
CA ILE A 13 3.55 -7.55 -3.12
C ILE A 13 4.22 -8.61 -2.25
N LEU A 14 5.16 -8.21 -1.40
CA LEU A 14 5.82 -9.09 -0.43
C LEU A 14 4.88 -9.32 0.77
N ALA A 15 4.41 -10.55 0.92
CA ALA A 15 3.48 -10.97 1.99
C ALA A 15 3.81 -12.36 2.55
N GLU A 16 5.08 -12.73 2.55
CA GLU A 16 5.65 -14.04 2.85
C GLU A 16 5.07 -14.66 4.12
N GLY A 17 4.41 -15.84 3.96
CA GLY A 17 3.78 -16.61 5.03
C GLY A 17 2.54 -15.98 5.68
N TRP A 18 2.11 -14.80 5.21
CA TRP A 18 1.05 -14.02 5.85
C TRP A 18 -0.07 -13.58 4.91
N PHE A 19 0.05 -13.83 3.60
CA PHE A 19 -0.93 -13.31 2.64
C PHE A 19 -2.38 -13.72 2.97
N ALA A 20 -2.62 -14.95 3.39
CA ALA A 20 -3.95 -15.43 3.77
C ALA A 20 -4.43 -14.92 5.15
N ARG A 21 -3.65 -14.08 5.85
CA ARG A 21 -3.93 -13.66 7.23
C ARG A 21 -4.18 -12.15 7.32
N ASN A 22 -4.87 -11.74 8.40
CA ASN A 22 -5.21 -10.33 8.65
C ASN A 22 -4.01 -9.38 8.78
N HIS A 23 -2.80 -9.90 8.99
CA HIS A 23 -1.58 -9.10 9.05
C HIS A 23 -1.16 -8.52 7.68
N ALA A 24 -1.63 -9.10 6.58
CA ALA A 24 -1.39 -8.62 5.22
C ALA A 24 -2.41 -7.57 4.75
N LYS A 25 -3.01 -6.81 5.67
CA LYS A 25 -4.05 -5.82 5.35
C LYS A 25 -3.61 -4.74 4.36
N THR A 26 -2.33 -4.38 4.30
CA THR A 26 -1.80 -3.45 3.30
C THR A 26 -1.86 -4.08 1.90
N ALA A 27 -1.44 -5.36 1.77
CA ALA A 27 -1.59 -6.12 0.54
C ALA A 27 -3.06 -6.22 0.11
N HIS A 28 -3.94 -6.63 1.04
CA HIS A 28 -5.37 -6.77 0.77
C HIS A 28 -6.01 -5.44 0.36
N GLY A 29 -5.65 -4.35 1.05
CA GLY A 29 -6.16 -3.01 0.74
C GLY A 29 -5.74 -2.54 -0.65
N LEU A 30 -4.46 -2.72 -1.01
CA LEU A 30 -3.97 -2.36 -2.34
C LEU A 30 -4.63 -3.21 -3.44
N ILE A 31 -4.74 -4.53 -3.24
CA ILE A 31 -5.39 -5.42 -4.22
C ILE A 31 -6.85 -5.01 -4.42
N ARG A 32 -7.60 -4.74 -3.35
CA ARG A 32 -9.04 -4.45 -3.42
C ARG A 32 -9.35 -3.05 -3.96
N TYR A 33 -8.59 -2.04 -3.57
CA TYR A 33 -8.92 -0.63 -3.78
C TYR A 33 -7.87 0.15 -4.58
N GLY A 34 -6.66 -0.37 -4.71
CA GLY A 34 -5.59 0.30 -5.44
C GLY A 34 -5.91 0.42 -6.93
N ARG A 35 -5.37 1.45 -7.57
CA ARG A 35 -5.53 1.71 -9.00
C ARG A 35 -4.42 1.07 -9.83
N ASP A 36 -3.23 0.95 -9.23
CA ASP A 36 -2.06 0.41 -9.89
C ASP A 36 -2.20 -1.10 -10.17
N GLU A 37 -1.45 -1.59 -11.13
CA GLU A 37 -1.44 -3.00 -11.50
C GLU A 37 -0.79 -3.86 -10.40
N ILE A 38 -1.34 -5.04 -10.17
CA ILE A 38 -0.73 -6.06 -9.32
C ILE A 38 -0.09 -7.10 -10.24
N ALA A 39 1.24 -7.10 -10.31
CA ALA A 39 2.01 -8.06 -11.10
C ALA A 39 1.94 -9.46 -10.48
N CYS A 40 2.20 -9.55 -9.18
CA CYS A 40 2.14 -10.80 -8.41
C CYS A 40 2.09 -10.53 -6.90
N VAL A 41 1.82 -11.58 -6.13
CA VAL A 41 2.03 -11.63 -4.68
C VAL A 41 3.17 -12.60 -4.41
N MET A 42 4.08 -12.25 -3.52
CA MET A 42 5.19 -13.09 -3.08
C MET A 42 4.86 -13.72 -1.74
N ASP A 43 4.55 -15.00 -1.74
CA ASP A 43 4.31 -15.85 -0.56
C ASP A 43 4.63 -17.30 -0.92
N SER A 44 5.78 -17.80 -0.48
CA SER A 44 6.28 -19.13 -0.83
C SER A 44 5.33 -20.25 -0.36
N THR A 45 4.58 -20.01 0.73
CA THR A 45 3.64 -20.98 1.30
C THR A 45 2.40 -21.19 0.43
N LEU A 46 2.15 -20.26 -0.49
CA LEU A 46 0.99 -20.25 -1.40
C LEU A 46 1.39 -20.25 -2.87
N ALA A 47 2.68 -20.43 -3.17
CA ALA A 47 3.19 -20.40 -4.54
C ALA A 47 2.44 -21.34 -5.48
N GLY A 48 2.22 -20.90 -6.71
CA GLY A 48 1.45 -21.62 -7.74
C GLY A 48 -0.07 -21.43 -7.66
N LYS A 49 -0.58 -20.78 -6.61
CA LYS A 49 -2.00 -20.37 -6.50
C LYS A 49 -2.20 -18.99 -7.10
N ARG A 50 -3.46 -18.59 -7.16
CA ARG A 50 -3.88 -17.23 -7.50
C ARG A 50 -4.48 -16.53 -6.28
N VAL A 51 -4.51 -15.22 -6.30
CA VAL A 51 -5.17 -14.41 -5.26
C VAL A 51 -6.62 -14.83 -5.09
N SER A 52 -7.34 -15.05 -6.20
CA SER A 52 -8.73 -15.49 -6.20
C SER A 52 -8.96 -16.86 -5.56
N ASP A 53 -7.96 -17.76 -5.59
CA ASP A 53 -8.05 -19.08 -4.94
C ASP A 53 -7.95 -18.98 -3.42
N VAL A 54 -7.27 -17.94 -2.91
CA VAL A 54 -6.99 -17.75 -1.48
C VAL A 54 -7.96 -16.76 -0.85
N LEU A 55 -8.23 -15.64 -1.54
CA LEU A 55 -9.04 -14.52 -1.08
C LEU A 55 -9.95 -14.01 -2.22
N PRO A 56 -11.00 -14.74 -2.60
CA PRO A 56 -11.87 -14.41 -3.75
C PRO A 56 -12.55 -13.04 -3.60
N ASP A 57 -12.78 -12.59 -2.38
CA ASP A 57 -13.48 -11.34 -2.10
C ASP A 57 -12.65 -10.08 -2.34
N LEU A 58 -11.36 -10.19 -2.71
CA LEU A 58 -10.53 -9.03 -3.04
C LEU A 58 -10.89 -8.39 -4.39
N GLY A 59 -11.60 -9.11 -5.26
CA GLY A 59 -12.15 -8.58 -6.52
C GLY A 59 -11.12 -8.32 -7.63
N ARG A 60 -9.83 -8.54 -7.37
CA ARG A 60 -8.73 -8.51 -8.36
C ARG A 60 -7.90 -9.76 -8.21
N ASP A 61 -7.39 -10.24 -9.32
CA ASP A 61 -6.64 -11.48 -9.37
C ASP A 61 -5.20 -11.27 -9.83
N ALA A 62 -4.27 -12.03 -9.24
CA ALA A 62 -2.87 -12.04 -9.59
C ALA A 62 -2.26 -13.41 -9.23
N PRO A 63 -1.16 -13.82 -9.87
CA PRO A 63 -0.44 -15.03 -9.48
C PRO A 63 0.24 -14.84 -8.12
N ILE A 64 0.37 -15.95 -7.36
CA ILE A 64 1.18 -16.00 -6.16
C ILE A 64 2.44 -16.81 -6.47
N VAL A 65 3.59 -16.21 -6.21
CA VAL A 65 4.91 -16.76 -6.52
C VAL A 65 5.74 -16.98 -5.25
N GLY A 66 6.71 -17.88 -5.30
CA GLY A 66 7.52 -18.25 -4.15
C GLY A 66 8.83 -17.50 -4.03
N THR A 67 9.33 -16.90 -5.12
CA THR A 67 10.66 -16.30 -5.16
C THR A 67 10.67 -14.95 -5.86
N LEU A 68 11.71 -14.16 -5.61
CA LEU A 68 11.93 -12.91 -6.33
C LEU A 68 12.15 -13.13 -7.83
N ASP A 69 12.90 -14.17 -8.20
CA ASP A 69 13.17 -14.48 -9.60
C ASP A 69 11.88 -14.77 -10.38
N GLU A 70 10.96 -15.51 -9.77
CA GLU A 70 9.63 -15.72 -10.34
C GLU A 70 8.86 -14.39 -10.44
N ALA A 71 8.92 -13.54 -9.42
CA ALA A 71 8.25 -12.25 -9.43
C ALA A 71 8.76 -11.33 -10.54
N LEU A 72 10.06 -11.33 -10.79
CA LEU A 72 10.70 -10.54 -11.86
C LEU A 72 10.22 -10.93 -13.26
N THR A 73 9.78 -12.17 -13.49
CA THR A 73 9.19 -12.59 -14.78
C THR A 73 7.93 -11.81 -15.13
N PHE A 74 7.23 -11.26 -14.14
CA PHE A 74 6.07 -10.39 -14.32
C PHE A 74 6.40 -8.91 -14.48
N SER A 75 7.69 -8.58 -14.60
CA SER A 75 8.19 -7.21 -14.83
C SER A 75 7.60 -6.17 -13.86
N PRO A 76 7.67 -6.35 -12.53
CA PRO A 76 7.23 -5.35 -11.58
C PRO A 76 8.12 -4.11 -11.66
N THR A 77 7.55 -2.93 -11.43
CA THR A 77 8.30 -1.67 -11.28
C THR A 77 8.54 -1.33 -9.81
N SER A 78 7.73 -1.89 -8.92
CA SER A 78 7.80 -1.62 -7.49
C SER A 78 7.50 -2.88 -6.69
N ILE A 79 8.20 -3.06 -5.57
CA ILE A 79 7.91 -4.09 -4.57
C ILE A 79 7.30 -3.41 -3.33
N LEU A 80 6.08 -3.82 -2.98
CA LEU A 80 5.40 -3.33 -1.79
C LEU A 80 5.63 -4.28 -0.62
N VAL A 81 6.05 -3.76 0.54
CA VAL A 81 5.96 -4.49 1.80
C VAL A 81 4.50 -4.53 2.23
N GLY A 82 3.81 -5.64 1.90
CA GLY A 82 2.35 -5.78 1.98
C GLY A 82 1.80 -6.10 3.36
N LEU A 83 2.66 -6.19 4.38
CA LEU A 83 2.30 -6.59 5.73
C LEU A 83 3.02 -5.76 6.79
N ALA A 84 2.53 -5.85 8.02
CA ALA A 84 3.20 -5.32 9.21
C ALA A 84 3.64 -6.50 10.09
N PRO A 85 4.94 -6.87 10.09
CA PRO A 85 5.40 -7.99 10.87
C PRO A 85 5.28 -7.72 12.37
N PRO A 86 5.06 -8.75 13.20
CA PRO A 86 5.12 -8.61 14.65
C PRO A 86 6.47 -8.01 15.08
N GLY A 87 6.42 -7.04 16.01
CA GLY A 87 7.63 -6.34 16.45
C GLY A 87 8.09 -5.19 15.53
N GLY A 88 7.42 -4.96 14.39
CA GLY A 88 7.61 -3.79 13.53
C GLY A 88 8.90 -3.75 12.73
N ARG A 89 9.72 -4.81 12.76
CA ARG A 89 10.95 -4.95 11.98
C ARG A 89 10.81 -6.07 10.97
N LEU A 90 11.42 -5.89 9.80
CA LEU A 90 11.49 -6.93 8.78
C LEU A 90 12.48 -8.03 9.19
N PRO A 91 12.15 -9.32 8.94
CA PRO A 91 13.10 -10.40 9.00
C PRO A 91 14.30 -10.17 8.06
N GLU A 92 15.47 -10.70 8.41
CA GLU A 92 16.70 -10.51 7.63
C GLU A 92 16.57 -11.08 6.20
N GLU A 93 15.95 -12.25 6.05
CA GLU A 93 15.66 -12.88 4.76
C GLU A 93 14.83 -12.00 3.81
N TRP A 94 13.91 -11.19 4.37
CA TRP A 94 13.13 -10.25 3.57
C TRP A 94 13.93 -9.01 3.20
N MET A 95 14.84 -8.58 4.06
CA MET A 95 15.80 -7.53 3.74
C MET A 95 16.71 -7.93 2.59
N GLU A 96 17.16 -9.18 2.54
CA GLU A 96 17.93 -9.72 1.41
C GLU A 96 17.13 -9.71 0.11
N THR A 97 15.85 -10.13 0.18
CA THR A 97 14.92 -10.08 -0.97
C THR A 97 14.73 -8.64 -1.48
N LEU A 98 14.51 -7.68 -0.56
CA LEU A 98 14.34 -6.27 -0.93
C LEU A 98 15.64 -5.68 -1.51
N LYS A 99 16.80 -6.09 -0.98
CA LYS A 99 18.12 -5.68 -1.51
C LYS A 99 18.30 -6.16 -2.93
N ALA A 100 18.04 -7.44 -3.19
CA ALA A 100 18.12 -8.01 -4.53
C ALA A 100 17.16 -7.30 -5.52
N ALA A 101 15.93 -7.00 -5.09
CA ALA A 101 14.98 -6.23 -5.88
C ALA A 101 15.49 -4.82 -6.19
N ALA A 102 16.02 -4.11 -5.18
CA ALA A 102 16.59 -2.77 -5.36
C ALA A 102 17.82 -2.78 -6.28
N ASP A 103 18.66 -3.82 -6.21
CA ASP A 103 19.80 -4.01 -7.11
C ASP A 103 19.35 -4.27 -8.56
N ALA A 104 18.20 -4.90 -8.74
CA ALA A 104 17.54 -5.04 -10.04
C ALA A 104 16.85 -3.75 -10.53
N GLY A 105 16.91 -2.66 -9.78
CA GLY A 105 16.32 -1.37 -10.15
C GLY A 105 14.83 -1.23 -9.80
N ILE A 106 14.27 -2.16 -8.99
CA ILE A 106 12.89 -2.13 -8.57
C ILE A 106 12.73 -1.16 -7.38
N GLU A 107 11.72 -0.28 -7.43
CA GLU A 107 11.39 0.60 -6.31
C GLU A 107 10.88 -0.20 -5.10
N ILE A 108 11.34 0.15 -3.90
CA ILE A 108 10.79 -0.38 -2.65
C ILE A 108 9.74 0.58 -2.11
N VAL A 109 8.55 0.06 -1.80
CA VAL A 109 7.46 0.83 -1.18
C VAL A 109 7.14 0.24 0.19
N SER A 110 7.27 1.04 1.23
CA SER A 110 7.09 0.62 2.62
C SER A 110 6.18 1.55 3.40
N GLY A 111 5.18 0.98 4.07
CA GLY A 111 4.35 1.66 5.07
C GLY A 111 4.71 1.31 6.51
N LEU A 112 5.88 0.70 6.75
CA LEU A 112 6.35 0.31 8.08
C LEU A 112 6.75 1.52 8.95
N HIS A 113 6.86 1.30 10.26
CA HIS A 113 7.50 2.27 11.16
C HIS A 113 9.02 2.30 10.99
N GLN A 114 9.61 1.16 10.60
CA GLN A 114 11.01 1.08 10.22
C GLN A 114 11.20 1.82 8.89
N ARG A 115 12.07 2.83 8.87
CA ARG A 115 12.49 3.49 7.63
C ARG A 115 13.45 2.58 6.89
N LEU A 116 13.15 2.36 5.61
CA LEU A 116 14.00 1.51 4.76
C LEU A 116 14.97 2.32 3.91
N ALA A 117 14.68 3.56 3.56
CA ALA A 117 15.56 4.38 2.73
C ALA A 117 17.03 4.45 3.24
N PRO A 118 17.31 4.54 4.54
CA PRO A 118 18.69 4.52 5.04
C PRO A 118 19.42 3.20 4.81
N GLU A 119 18.69 2.08 4.71
CA GLU A 119 19.28 0.74 4.47
C GLU A 119 19.63 0.51 2.99
N PHE A 120 19.09 1.34 2.08
CA PHE A 120 19.24 1.21 0.63
C PHE A 120 19.77 2.50 0.00
N PRO A 121 20.99 2.96 0.34
CA PRO A 121 21.52 4.23 -0.14
C PRO A 121 21.62 4.24 -1.68
N GLY A 122 21.09 5.31 -2.29
CA GLY A 122 21.08 5.50 -3.74
C GLY A 122 20.10 4.63 -4.52
N LYS A 123 19.23 3.88 -3.84
CA LYS A 123 18.18 3.08 -4.47
C LYS A 123 16.82 3.79 -4.36
N PRO A 124 15.88 3.52 -5.26
CA PRO A 124 14.53 4.08 -5.18
C PRO A 124 13.75 3.42 -4.04
N VAL A 125 13.54 4.18 -2.95
CA VAL A 125 12.74 3.75 -1.80
C VAL A 125 11.71 4.82 -1.48
N TRP A 126 10.45 4.43 -1.35
CA TRP A 126 9.39 5.27 -0.84
C TRP A 126 8.93 4.77 0.53
N ASP A 127 9.43 5.43 1.57
CA ASP A 127 8.93 5.28 2.94
C ASP A 127 7.68 6.15 3.09
N VAL A 128 6.50 5.55 2.95
CA VAL A 128 5.21 6.25 2.87
C VAL A 128 4.90 7.07 4.12
N ARG A 129 5.45 6.70 5.26
CA ARG A 129 5.27 7.42 6.54
C ARG A 129 6.15 8.64 6.68
N GLU A 130 7.10 8.84 5.79
CA GLU A 130 7.92 10.05 5.80
C GLU A 130 7.16 11.20 5.14
N PRO A 131 6.72 12.22 5.91
CA PRO A 131 6.04 13.35 5.32
C PRO A 131 7.05 14.22 4.55
N PRO A 132 6.64 14.93 3.51
CA PRO A 132 7.44 16.00 2.93
C PRO A 132 7.80 17.02 4.03
N GLY A 133 9.07 17.48 4.03
CA GLY A 133 9.62 18.31 5.11
C GLY A 133 9.02 19.70 5.23
N ASP A 134 8.22 20.13 4.26
CA ASP A 134 7.62 21.46 4.14
C ASP A 134 6.11 21.50 4.44
N ILE A 135 5.53 20.39 4.88
CA ILE A 135 4.10 20.36 5.25
C ILE A 135 3.90 21.00 6.62
N PRO A 136 3.14 22.10 6.75
CA PRO A 136 2.80 22.68 8.02
C PRO A 136 1.86 21.76 8.81
N LEU A 137 2.04 21.67 10.12
CA LEU A 137 1.20 20.84 10.99
C LEU A 137 -0.28 21.25 10.95
N PHE A 138 -0.54 22.56 10.81
CA PHE A 138 -1.88 23.11 10.77
C PHE A 138 -1.87 24.49 10.12
N SER A 139 -2.66 24.68 9.05
CA SER A 139 -2.80 25.97 8.36
C SER A 139 -4.13 26.66 8.62
N GLY A 140 -5.14 25.97 9.10
CA GLY A 140 -6.51 26.46 9.25
C GLY A 140 -7.34 26.47 7.95
N GLU A 141 -6.74 26.18 6.82
CA GLU A 141 -7.41 26.20 5.51
C GLU A 141 -8.59 25.24 5.42
N GLY A 142 -8.53 24.11 6.18
CA GLY A 142 -9.61 23.13 6.23
C GLY A 142 -10.95 23.67 6.71
N PHE A 143 -10.99 24.81 7.41
CA PHE A 143 -12.24 25.45 7.82
C PHE A 143 -12.97 26.16 6.69
N GLY A 144 -12.28 26.47 5.59
CA GLY A 144 -12.81 27.20 4.45
C GLY A 144 -13.23 26.33 3.27
N VAL A 145 -13.14 25.00 3.36
CA VAL A 145 -13.47 24.14 2.23
C VAL A 145 -14.95 24.14 1.91
N GLY A 146 -15.30 24.34 0.63
CA GLY A 146 -16.69 24.36 0.14
C GLY A 146 -17.36 22.98 0.06
N PRO A 147 -16.63 21.90 -0.34
CA PRO A 147 -17.20 20.57 -0.42
C PRO A 147 -17.64 20.01 0.95
N LYS A 148 -18.67 19.15 0.93
CA LYS A 148 -19.04 18.37 2.13
C LYS A 148 -17.95 17.37 2.49
N VAL A 149 -17.58 17.33 3.76
CA VAL A 149 -16.56 16.40 4.28
C VAL A 149 -17.25 15.32 5.10
N ALA A 150 -17.00 14.05 4.76
CA ALA A 150 -17.39 12.90 5.57
C ALA A 150 -16.13 12.28 6.19
N LEU A 151 -16.07 12.20 7.52
CA LEU A 151 -14.97 11.61 8.26
C LEU A 151 -15.43 10.33 8.96
N THR A 152 -14.80 9.19 8.65
CA THR A 152 -15.03 7.96 9.40
C THR A 152 -14.21 7.96 10.69
N VAL A 153 -14.89 7.80 11.81
CA VAL A 153 -14.28 7.74 13.14
C VAL A 153 -14.56 6.38 13.79
N GLY A 154 -13.78 6.03 14.79
CA GLY A 154 -13.96 4.78 15.50
C GLY A 154 -13.15 4.74 16.79
N THR A 155 -13.51 3.82 17.69
CA THR A 155 -12.97 3.70 19.04
C THR A 155 -11.64 2.95 19.12
N ASP A 156 -11.20 2.34 18.00
CA ASP A 156 -9.98 1.55 17.97
C ASP A 156 -9.30 1.60 16.59
N SER A 157 -8.07 1.07 16.51
CA SER A 157 -7.35 0.83 15.25
C SER A 157 -7.89 -0.41 14.54
N ALA A 158 -7.68 -0.48 13.22
CA ALA A 158 -7.98 -1.65 12.38
C ALA A 158 -9.46 -2.17 12.42
N ILE A 159 -10.43 -1.34 12.82
CA ILE A 159 -11.86 -1.69 12.87
C ILE A 159 -12.61 -1.43 11.55
N GLY A 160 -11.91 -1.10 10.48
CA GLY A 160 -12.51 -0.94 9.15
C GLY A 160 -12.82 0.48 8.72
N LYS A 161 -12.32 1.52 9.41
CA LYS A 161 -12.55 2.94 9.03
C LYS A 161 -12.19 3.23 7.58
N MET A 162 -10.99 2.83 7.14
CA MET A 162 -10.54 2.97 5.76
C MET A 162 -11.50 2.29 4.77
N THR A 163 -11.83 1.03 5.04
CA THR A 163 -12.77 0.27 4.22
C THR A 163 -14.12 0.99 4.07
N ALA A 164 -14.67 1.46 5.19
CA ALA A 164 -15.94 2.21 5.17
C ALA A 164 -15.84 3.48 4.32
N THR A 165 -14.75 4.26 4.43
CA THR A 165 -14.55 5.46 3.63
C THR A 165 -14.47 5.14 2.14
N LEU A 166 -13.70 4.12 1.76
CA LEU A 166 -13.52 3.72 0.36
C LEU A 166 -14.82 3.17 -0.24
N GLU A 167 -15.62 2.41 0.52
CA GLU A 167 -16.92 1.94 0.06
C GLU A 167 -17.95 3.09 -0.06
N ILE A 168 -17.92 4.08 0.83
CA ILE A 168 -18.75 5.29 0.73
C ILE A 168 -18.35 6.08 -0.53
N GLU A 169 -17.07 6.30 -0.75
CA GLU A 169 -16.57 6.97 -1.96
C GLU A 169 -17.00 6.23 -3.23
N ARG A 170 -16.83 4.92 -3.26
CA ARG A 170 -17.23 4.07 -4.39
C ARG A 170 -18.73 4.17 -4.68
N ALA A 171 -19.55 4.09 -3.63
CA ALA A 171 -21.02 4.22 -3.76
C ALA A 171 -21.43 5.61 -4.25
N ALA A 172 -20.80 6.66 -3.74
CA ALA A 172 -21.08 8.04 -4.14
C ALA A 172 -20.70 8.29 -5.61
N ARG A 173 -19.54 7.81 -6.06
CA ARG A 173 -19.15 7.85 -7.48
C ARG A 173 -20.12 7.08 -8.37
N GLY A 174 -20.59 5.92 -7.91
CA GLY A 174 -21.61 5.12 -8.62
C GLY A 174 -22.95 5.84 -8.78
N GLN A 175 -23.24 6.84 -7.93
CA GLN A 175 -24.40 7.74 -8.03
C GLN A 175 -24.10 9.03 -8.81
N GLY A 176 -22.95 9.15 -9.44
CA GLY A 176 -22.56 10.32 -10.23
C GLY A 176 -22.05 11.51 -9.40
N LEU A 177 -21.80 11.33 -8.09
CA LEU A 177 -21.23 12.39 -7.27
C LEU A 177 -19.72 12.52 -7.50
N SER A 178 -19.24 13.77 -7.61
CA SER A 178 -17.82 14.05 -7.61
C SER A 178 -17.29 13.94 -6.18
N THR A 179 -16.42 12.98 -5.94
CA THR A 179 -15.86 12.69 -4.62
C THR A 179 -14.36 12.51 -4.69
N GLU A 180 -13.68 12.88 -3.62
CA GLU A 180 -12.24 12.69 -3.43
C GLU A 180 -11.99 11.93 -2.13
N PHE A 181 -11.20 10.87 -2.21
CA PHE A 181 -10.70 10.15 -1.03
C PHE A 181 -9.43 10.83 -0.53
N VAL A 182 -9.47 11.32 0.71
CA VAL A 182 -8.31 11.94 1.35
C VAL A 182 -7.68 10.92 2.32
N PRO A 183 -6.52 10.36 1.96
CA PRO A 183 -5.84 9.38 2.80
C PRO A 183 -5.24 10.02 4.05
N THR A 184 -5.29 9.31 5.18
CA THR A 184 -4.70 9.72 6.46
C THR A 184 -3.75 8.69 7.06
N GLY A 185 -3.78 7.46 6.59
CA GLY A 185 -2.93 6.36 7.02
C GLY A 185 -2.02 5.85 5.90
N GLN A 186 -0.95 5.13 6.24
CA GLN A 186 0.02 4.64 5.26
C GLN A 186 -0.61 3.77 4.15
N THR A 187 -1.51 2.86 4.52
CA THR A 187 -2.21 2.02 3.52
C THR A 187 -3.09 2.87 2.63
N ASP A 188 -3.75 3.87 3.20
CA ASP A 188 -4.63 4.80 2.48
C ASP A 188 -3.84 5.62 1.46
N VAL A 189 -2.64 6.08 1.84
CA VAL A 189 -1.72 6.85 0.96
C VAL A 189 -1.26 5.99 -0.21
N ILE A 190 -0.92 4.72 0.03
CA ILE A 190 -0.53 3.78 -1.03
C ILE A 190 -1.69 3.56 -2.00
N ILE A 191 -2.92 3.38 -1.50
CA ILE A 191 -4.13 3.15 -2.30
C ILE A 191 -4.52 4.41 -3.08
N GLY A 192 -4.54 5.56 -2.40
CA GLY A 192 -4.97 6.84 -2.96
C GLY A 192 -3.96 7.47 -3.92
N GLY A 193 -2.70 7.07 -3.84
CA GLY A 193 -1.61 7.57 -4.68
C GLY A 193 -1.18 9.00 -4.37
N GLY A 194 -1.54 9.56 -3.21
CA GLY A 194 -1.14 10.90 -2.76
C GLY A 194 -1.61 11.17 -1.33
N GLY A 195 -1.10 12.23 -0.72
CA GLY A 195 -1.31 12.57 0.69
C GLY A 195 -0.09 12.25 1.55
N SER A 196 -0.16 12.58 2.85
CA SER A 196 0.85 12.19 3.83
C SER A 196 0.22 11.32 4.91
N ALA A 197 0.91 10.26 5.32
CA ALA A 197 0.46 9.45 6.44
C ALA A 197 0.65 10.26 7.74
N SER A 198 -0.39 10.33 8.57
CA SER A 198 -0.24 10.82 9.93
C SER A 198 0.67 9.87 10.72
N THR A 199 1.71 10.39 11.32
CA THR A 199 2.47 9.70 12.36
C THR A 199 1.74 9.89 13.70
N PRO A 200 1.55 8.82 14.50
CA PRO A 200 0.97 8.97 15.83
C PRO A 200 1.92 9.73 16.77
#